data_9683385dcee8903445b853e6eec68bd0
#
_entry.id   9683385dcee8903445b853e6eec68bd0
#
_cell.length_a   1.000
_cell.length_b   1.000
_cell.length_c   1.000
_cell.angle_alpha   90.00
_cell.angle_beta   90.00
_cell.angle_gamma   90.00
#
_symmetry.space_group_name_H-M   'P 1'
#
loop_
_entity.id
_entity.type
_entity.pdbx_description
1 polymer ?
#
loop_
_entity_poly.entity_id
_entity_poly.type
_entity_poly.pdbx_seq_one_letter_code
_entity_poly.pdbx_strand_id
1 'polypeptide(L)'
;ANVIGGTFFAYKTKGNCIDEMTIQNPLAMKAAFGENPKRCYQGKKIDTRMQISALLRETLAKTKEYMEKKEAGKDVAYDQKLEAMIPVVKREIPLKCHCHRADDILTAIRIAKEENIKITLDHVTDARCIIPQIKESGFPCICGPALTHKSKFELANMSFETPNELYKAGILFSIITDSPVVPQQYLSLSAALAAKAGLPEYEAIKAITINPAKILGLDNRVGSIKEGKDADFVICTKNILDTTNEIKAVYVDGKKAA
;
A
#
# COMPACT_ATOMS: atom_id res chain seq x y z
N ALA A 1 -4.59 -11.72 -6.63
CA ALA A 1 -5.79 -11.90 -5.83
C ALA A 1 -5.69 -13.07 -4.83
N ASN A 2 -4.50 -13.53 -4.50
CA ASN A 2 -4.29 -14.50 -3.42
C ASN A 2 -4.52 -13.86 -2.06
N VAL A 3 -4.91 -14.66 -1.05
CA VAL A 3 -4.96 -14.20 0.35
C VAL A 3 -3.58 -13.73 0.79
N ILE A 4 -2.53 -14.49 0.46
CA ILE A 4 -1.14 -14.07 0.55
C ILE A 4 -0.55 -14.15 -0.85
N GLY A 5 -0.08 -13.02 -1.35
CA GLY A 5 0.48 -12.89 -2.70
C GLY A 5 2.00 -13.05 -2.70
N GLY A 6 2.68 -12.22 -3.48
CA GLY A 6 4.13 -12.13 -3.52
C GLY A 6 4.66 -10.96 -2.70
N THR A 7 5.97 -10.83 -2.67
CA THR A 7 6.66 -9.68 -2.09
C THR A 7 6.63 -8.48 -3.02
N PHE A 8 6.54 -7.29 -2.43
CA PHE A 8 6.79 -6.03 -3.11
C PHE A 8 8.28 -5.66 -3.03
N PHE A 9 8.71 -4.86 -3.98
CA PHE A 9 9.98 -4.17 -3.92
C PHE A 9 9.81 -2.72 -4.40
N ALA A 10 10.71 -1.85 -3.98
CA ALA A 10 10.78 -0.47 -4.44
C ALA A 10 11.90 -0.31 -5.46
N TYR A 11 11.64 0.43 -6.53
CA TYR A 11 12.61 0.69 -7.56
C TYR A 11 12.45 2.10 -8.16
N LYS A 12 13.53 2.62 -8.70
CA LYS A 12 13.53 3.85 -9.49
C LYS A 12 13.15 3.56 -10.92
N THR A 13 12.44 4.48 -11.55
CA THR A 13 11.92 4.31 -12.92
C THR A 13 12.93 4.65 -14.01
N LYS A 14 14.21 4.75 -13.65
CA LYS A 14 15.33 4.99 -14.57
C LYS A 14 16.45 4.00 -14.30
N GLY A 15 16.89 3.29 -15.33
CA GLY A 15 17.94 2.29 -15.28
C GLY A 15 17.81 1.32 -16.45
N ASN A 16 18.77 0.44 -16.61
CA ASN A 16 18.81 -0.56 -17.68
C ASN A 16 18.45 -1.97 -17.20
N CYS A 17 18.59 -2.24 -15.92
CA CYS A 17 18.19 -3.51 -15.33
C CYS A 17 17.60 -3.29 -13.92
N ILE A 18 16.78 -4.25 -13.50
CA ILE A 18 16.04 -4.15 -12.24
C ILE A 18 16.95 -4.11 -11.00
N ASP A 19 18.11 -4.77 -11.05
CA ASP A 19 19.06 -4.79 -9.93
C ASP A 19 19.64 -3.39 -9.67
N GLU A 20 19.96 -2.62 -10.72
CA GLU A 20 20.42 -1.23 -10.62
C GLU A 20 19.31 -0.27 -10.15
N MET A 21 18.06 -0.56 -10.54
CA MET A 21 16.89 0.27 -10.24
C MET A 21 16.37 0.03 -8.82
N THR A 22 16.64 -1.13 -8.22
CA THR A 22 16.07 -1.54 -6.94
C THR A 22 16.56 -0.68 -5.78
N ILE A 23 15.62 -0.11 -5.02
CA ILE A 23 15.90 0.63 -3.79
C ILE A 23 15.89 -0.31 -2.59
N GLN A 24 14.88 -1.19 -2.53
CA GLN A 24 14.68 -2.15 -1.43
C GLN A 24 13.88 -3.37 -1.90
N ASN A 25 14.36 -4.57 -1.54
CA ASN A 25 13.72 -5.85 -1.80
C ASN A 25 14.08 -6.86 -0.68
N PRO A 26 13.10 -7.48 0.04
CA PRO A 26 11.67 -7.19 -0.01
C PRO A 26 11.30 -5.86 0.66
N LEU A 27 10.19 -5.25 0.22
CA LEU A 27 9.64 -4.03 0.81
C LEU A 27 8.40 -4.30 1.66
N ALA A 28 7.55 -5.21 1.22
CA ALA A 28 6.31 -5.62 1.87
C ALA A 28 5.85 -6.98 1.35
N MET A 29 4.91 -7.62 2.06
CA MET A 29 4.21 -8.82 1.60
C MET A 29 2.77 -8.48 1.23
N LYS A 30 2.27 -8.95 0.08
CA LYS A 30 0.87 -8.77 -0.33
C LYS A 30 -0.07 -9.66 0.45
N ALA A 31 -1.16 -9.08 0.95
CA ALA A 31 -2.35 -9.81 1.37
C ALA A 31 -3.60 -9.23 0.71
N ALA A 32 -4.66 -10.03 0.57
CA ALA A 32 -5.93 -9.57 0.03
C ALA A 32 -7.11 -10.15 0.81
N PHE A 33 -8.06 -9.26 1.12
CA PHE A 33 -9.35 -9.54 1.70
C PHE A 33 -10.47 -9.31 0.65
N GLY A 34 -11.70 -9.66 1.00
CA GLY A 34 -12.87 -9.29 0.23
C GLY A 34 -13.13 -10.13 -1.02
N GLU A 35 -13.63 -9.45 -2.05
CA GLU A 35 -14.14 -10.12 -3.26
C GLU A 35 -13.04 -10.69 -4.16
N ASN A 36 -11.87 -10.06 -4.20
CA ASN A 36 -10.82 -10.49 -5.11
C ASN A 36 -10.35 -11.94 -4.87
N PRO A 37 -9.91 -12.34 -3.65
CA PRO A 37 -9.54 -13.74 -3.40
C PRO A 37 -10.73 -14.68 -3.53
N LYS A 38 -11.93 -14.30 -3.08
CA LYS A 38 -13.15 -15.13 -3.25
C LYS A 38 -13.42 -15.45 -4.72
N ARG A 39 -13.44 -14.43 -5.59
CA ARG A 39 -13.74 -14.62 -7.01
C ARG A 39 -12.69 -15.45 -7.73
N CYS A 40 -11.41 -15.22 -7.44
CA CYS A 40 -10.31 -15.92 -8.12
C CYS A 40 -10.15 -17.38 -7.67
N TYR A 41 -10.58 -17.71 -6.45
CA TYR A 41 -10.39 -19.04 -5.86
C TYR A 41 -11.71 -19.73 -5.46
N GLN A 42 -12.85 -19.25 -5.97
CA GLN A 42 -14.15 -19.85 -5.77
C GLN A 42 -14.13 -21.33 -6.18
N GLY A 43 -14.65 -22.19 -5.31
CA GLY A 43 -14.62 -23.65 -5.49
C GLY A 43 -13.22 -24.30 -5.31
N LYS A 44 -12.20 -23.49 -4.95
CA LYS A 44 -10.80 -23.96 -4.78
C LYS A 44 -10.23 -23.69 -3.37
N LYS A 45 -11.06 -23.59 -2.34
CA LYS A 45 -10.74 -23.35 -0.93
C LYS A 45 -11.06 -21.93 -0.40
N ILE A 46 -11.49 -20.95 -1.20
CA ILE A 46 -11.78 -19.60 -0.73
C ILE A 46 -13.12 -19.15 -1.29
N ASP A 47 -14.19 -19.42 -0.52
CA ASP A 47 -15.56 -19.05 -0.87
C ASP A 47 -16.12 -17.98 0.07
N THR A 48 -15.52 -17.78 1.23
CA THR A 48 -16.01 -16.86 2.26
C THR A 48 -14.90 -15.95 2.82
N ARG A 49 -15.29 -14.80 3.39
CA ARG A 49 -14.37 -13.90 4.12
C ARG A 49 -13.78 -14.57 5.36
N MET A 50 -14.52 -15.50 5.97
CA MET A 50 -14.04 -16.28 7.12
C MET A 50 -12.85 -17.18 6.74
N GLN A 51 -12.92 -17.83 5.58
CA GLN A 51 -11.80 -18.66 5.08
C GLN A 51 -10.56 -17.83 4.77
N ILE A 52 -10.71 -16.59 4.27
CA ILE A 52 -9.59 -15.66 4.06
C ILE A 52 -8.89 -15.38 5.39
N SER A 53 -9.66 -15.03 6.42
CA SER A 53 -9.15 -14.73 7.75
C SER A 53 -8.48 -15.92 8.41
N ALA A 54 -9.07 -17.12 8.25
CA ALA A 54 -8.54 -18.37 8.78
C ALA A 54 -7.20 -18.72 8.10
N LEU A 55 -7.13 -18.65 6.77
CA LEU A 55 -5.91 -18.95 6.02
C LEU A 55 -4.76 -18.01 6.36
N LEU A 56 -5.05 -16.72 6.54
CA LEU A 56 -4.01 -15.75 6.93
C LEU A 56 -3.46 -16.06 8.33
N ARG A 57 -4.33 -16.31 9.32
CA ARG A 57 -3.92 -16.70 10.67
C ARG A 57 -3.13 -18.01 10.67
N GLU A 58 -3.61 -19.02 9.95
CA GLU A 58 -2.92 -20.30 9.81
C GLU A 58 -1.50 -20.13 9.26
N THR A 59 -1.35 -19.29 8.24
CA THR A 59 -0.02 -19.05 7.64
C THR A 59 0.90 -18.30 8.60
N LEU A 60 0.40 -17.29 9.32
CA LEU A 60 1.19 -16.58 10.33
C LEU A 60 1.61 -17.50 11.48
N ALA A 61 0.70 -18.35 11.97
CA ALA A 61 1.01 -19.33 13.01
C ALA A 61 2.08 -20.35 12.54
N LYS A 62 1.92 -20.91 11.33
CA LYS A 62 2.91 -21.81 10.73
C LYS A 62 4.27 -21.14 10.54
N THR A 63 4.30 -19.87 10.17
CA THR A 63 5.54 -19.11 10.01
C THR A 63 6.26 -18.95 11.35
N LYS A 64 5.53 -18.61 12.42
CA LYS A 64 6.09 -18.50 13.78
C LYS A 64 6.68 -19.83 14.24
N GLU A 65 5.92 -20.93 14.11
CA GLU A 65 6.37 -22.27 14.47
C GLU A 65 7.61 -22.68 13.66
N TYR A 66 7.62 -22.40 12.36
CA TYR A 66 8.75 -22.67 11.48
C TYR A 66 10.00 -21.90 11.91
N MET A 67 9.86 -20.62 12.21
CA MET A 67 10.93 -19.75 12.68
C MET A 67 11.49 -20.24 14.02
N GLU A 68 10.64 -20.55 15.00
CA GLU A 68 11.03 -21.08 16.31
C GLU A 68 11.83 -22.39 16.19
N LYS A 69 11.39 -23.32 15.31
CA LYS A 69 12.12 -24.57 15.04
C LYS A 69 13.52 -24.32 14.46
N LYS A 70 13.63 -23.39 13.52
CA LYS A 70 14.93 -23.00 12.94
C LYS A 70 15.86 -22.40 14.00
N GLU A 71 15.35 -21.44 14.79
CA GLU A 71 16.13 -20.79 15.85
C GLU A 71 16.57 -21.75 16.95
N ALA A 72 15.78 -22.80 17.19
CA ALA A 72 16.14 -23.90 18.10
C ALA A 72 17.13 -24.93 17.51
N GLY A 73 17.61 -24.72 16.28
CA GLY A 73 18.54 -25.62 15.60
C GLY A 73 17.94 -26.99 15.21
N LYS A 74 16.60 -27.09 15.14
CA LYS A 74 15.93 -28.31 14.70
C LYS A 74 16.07 -28.49 13.20
N ASP A 75 16.16 -29.73 12.73
CA ASP A 75 16.10 -30.04 11.30
C ASP A 75 14.68 -29.77 10.79
N VAL A 76 14.55 -28.76 9.92
CA VAL A 76 13.29 -28.32 9.33
C VAL A 76 13.45 -28.21 7.82
N ALA A 77 12.60 -28.90 7.08
CA ALA A 77 12.58 -28.78 5.62
C ALA A 77 12.38 -27.33 5.18
N TYR A 78 13.16 -26.89 4.20
CA TYR A 78 13.04 -25.53 3.65
C TYR A 78 11.66 -25.31 3.02
N ASP A 79 10.95 -24.27 3.47
CA ASP A 79 9.69 -23.82 2.90
C ASP A 79 9.81 -22.36 2.44
N GLN A 80 9.91 -22.16 1.13
CA GLN A 80 10.07 -20.84 0.51
C GLN A 80 8.95 -19.87 0.87
N LYS A 81 7.72 -20.35 1.07
CA LYS A 81 6.58 -19.48 1.41
C LYS A 81 6.68 -19.00 2.85
N LEU A 82 7.06 -19.87 3.77
CA LEU A 82 7.25 -19.51 5.17
C LEU A 82 8.48 -18.60 5.34
N GLU A 83 9.57 -18.88 4.63
CA GLU A 83 10.75 -18.00 4.61
C GLU A 83 10.40 -16.57 4.19
N ALA A 84 9.60 -16.42 3.14
CA ALA A 84 9.16 -15.10 2.66
C ALA A 84 8.24 -14.36 3.66
N MET A 85 7.60 -15.10 4.59
CA MET A 85 6.74 -14.53 5.64
C MET A 85 7.50 -14.17 6.93
N ILE A 86 8.70 -14.68 7.15
CA ILE A 86 9.50 -14.39 8.35
C ILE A 86 9.68 -12.87 8.56
N PRO A 87 10.05 -12.06 7.55
CA PRO A 87 10.19 -10.62 7.73
C PRO A 87 8.91 -9.91 8.19
N VAL A 88 7.72 -10.43 7.83
CA VAL A 88 6.42 -9.92 8.31
C VAL A 88 6.27 -10.21 9.80
N VAL A 89 6.51 -11.47 10.22
CA VAL A 89 6.42 -11.88 11.63
C VAL A 89 7.44 -11.14 12.49
N LYS A 90 8.66 -10.91 11.99
CA LYS A 90 9.69 -10.11 12.65
C LYS A 90 9.43 -8.60 12.61
N ARG A 91 8.36 -8.15 11.97
CA ARG A 91 8.02 -6.72 11.82
C ARG A 91 9.08 -5.91 11.04
N GLU A 92 9.89 -6.56 10.24
CA GLU A 92 10.88 -5.90 9.36
C GLU A 92 10.18 -5.24 8.18
N ILE A 93 9.19 -5.91 7.58
CA ILE A 93 8.34 -5.40 6.50
C ILE A 93 6.86 -5.48 6.88
N PRO A 94 6.00 -4.58 6.35
CA PRO A 94 4.55 -4.65 6.57
C PRO A 94 3.88 -5.70 5.68
N LEU A 95 2.72 -6.18 6.14
CA LEU A 95 1.75 -6.86 5.29
C LEU A 95 0.85 -5.81 4.63
N LYS A 96 0.86 -5.71 3.29
CA LYS A 96 -0.01 -4.80 2.51
C LYS A 96 -1.36 -5.43 2.28
N CYS A 97 -2.36 -4.98 3.02
CA CYS A 97 -3.70 -5.56 3.07
C CYS A 97 -4.65 -4.86 2.10
N HIS A 98 -4.90 -5.46 0.93
CA HIS A 98 -6.01 -5.06 0.07
C HIS A 98 -7.33 -5.26 0.80
N CYS A 99 -8.04 -4.19 1.12
CA CYS A 99 -9.32 -4.22 1.83
C CYS A 99 -10.15 -2.97 1.47
N HIS A 100 -11.36 -3.18 0.93
CA HIS A 100 -12.27 -2.10 0.54
C HIS A 100 -13.33 -1.82 1.61
N ARG A 101 -14.02 -2.89 2.04
CA ARG A 101 -15.18 -2.80 2.94
C ARG A 101 -14.77 -2.60 4.40
N ALA A 102 -15.64 -1.96 5.16
CA ALA A 102 -15.44 -1.73 6.59
C ALA A 102 -15.16 -3.03 7.37
N ASP A 103 -15.89 -4.11 7.10
CA ASP A 103 -15.71 -5.41 7.74
C ASP A 103 -14.35 -6.05 7.42
N ASP A 104 -13.88 -5.93 6.16
CA ASP A 104 -12.56 -6.42 5.73
C ASP A 104 -11.42 -5.58 6.36
N ILE A 105 -11.58 -4.24 6.41
CA ILE A 105 -10.62 -3.33 7.06
C ILE A 105 -10.49 -3.66 8.55
N LEU A 106 -11.61 -3.79 9.25
CA LEU A 106 -11.64 -4.14 10.68
C LEU A 106 -11.04 -5.52 10.95
N THR A 107 -11.24 -6.47 10.03
CA THR A 107 -10.67 -7.81 10.12
C THR A 107 -9.14 -7.76 9.95
N ALA A 108 -8.63 -6.98 8.99
CA ALA A 108 -7.20 -6.79 8.81
C ALA A 108 -6.56 -6.15 10.06
N ILE A 109 -7.18 -5.10 10.61
CA ILE A 109 -6.74 -4.45 11.86
C ILE A 109 -6.70 -5.45 13.02
N ARG A 110 -7.76 -6.25 13.18
CA ARG A 110 -7.85 -7.26 14.25
C ARG A 110 -6.72 -8.27 14.15
N ILE A 111 -6.52 -8.88 12.99
CA ILE A 111 -5.45 -9.87 12.78
C ILE A 111 -4.07 -9.24 13.03
N ALA A 112 -3.84 -8.01 12.57
CA ALA A 112 -2.58 -7.33 12.80
C ALA A 112 -2.28 -7.09 14.29
N LYS A 113 -3.31 -6.74 15.09
CA LYS A 113 -3.20 -6.58 16.54
C LYS A 113 -2.98 -7.94 17.24
N GLU A 114 -3.75 -8.98 16.89
CA GLU A 114 -3.63 -10.35 17.41
C GLU A 114 -2.23 -10.93 17.18
N GLU A 115 -1.70 -10.75 15.97
CA GLU A 115 -0.44 -11.34 15.53
C GLU A 115 0.77 -10.43 15.78
N ASN A 116 0.54 -9.20 16.27
CA ASN A 116 1.55 -8.16 16.50
C ASN A 116 2.43 -7.86 15.28
N ILE A 117 1.80 -7.70 14.11
CA ILE A 117 2.49 -7.40 12.85
C ILE A 117 2.22 -5.98 12.38
N LYS A 118 3.10 -5.44 11.53
CA LYS A 118 2.86 -4.17 10.83
C LYS A 118 1.99 -4.42 9.60
N ILE A 119 1.04 -3.54 9.34
CA ILE A 119 0.24 -3.59 8.11
C ILE A 119 0.10 -2.21 7.46
N THR A 120 -0.26 -2.19 6.17
CA THR A 120 -0.91 -1.06 5.52
C THR A 120 -2.33 -1.44 5.13
N LEU A 121 -3.25 -0.48 5.18
CA LEU A 121 -4.64 -0.66 4.77
C LEU A 121 -4.79 -0.08 3.36
N ASP A 122 -4.83 -0.97 2.36
CA ASP A 122 -4.85 -0.57 0.96
C ASP A 122 -6.28 -0.44 0.44
N HIS A 123 -6.54 0.61 -0.35
CA HIS A 123 -7.80 1.03 -0.97
C HIS A 123 -8.76 1.72 -0.01
N VAL A 124 -9.11 1.10 1.11
CA VAL A 124 -9.94 1.64 2.21
C VAL A 124 -11.20 2.39 1.75
N THR A 125 -11.93 1.80 0.81
CA THR A 125 -13.11 2.43 0.19
C THR A 125 -14.17 2.85 1.22
N ASP A 126 -14.39 2.05 2.26
CA ASP A 126 -15.33 2.31 3.34
C ASP A 126 -14.68 3.03 4.54
N ALA A 127 -13.47 3.60 4.42
CA ALA A 127 -12.79 4.24 5.55
C ALA A 127 -13.67 5.28 6.25
N ARG A 128 -14.46 6.05 5.49
CA ARG A 128 -15.36 7.09 6.03
C ARG A 128 -16.40 6.54 7.02
N CYS A 129 -16.74 5.27 6.94
CA CYS A 129 -17.68 4.61 7.86
C CYS A 129 -17.05 4.25 9.22
N ILE A 130 -15.70 4.17 9.29
CA ILE A 130 -14.96 3.61 10.42
C ILE A 130 -13.70 4.41 10.76
N ILE A 131 -13.70 5.72 10.53
CA ILE A 131 -12.56 6.61 10.82
C ILE A 131 -12.03 6.46 12.24
N PRO A 132 -12.89 6.41 13.31
CA PRO A 132 -12.39 6.25 14.67
C PRO A 132 -11.56 4.98 14.86
N GLN A 133 -12.01 3.85 14.30
CA GLN A 133 -11.34 2.56 14.43
C GLN A 133 -10.00 2.52 13.66
N ILE A 134 -9.95 3.13 12.48
CA ILE A 134 -8.70 3.26 11.72
C ILE A 134 -7.72 4.15 12.49
N LYS A 135 -8.16 5.29 13.02
CA LYS A 135 -7.34 6.19 13.83
C LYS A 135 -6.77 5.48 15.07
N GLU A 136 -7.61 4.78 15.83
CA GLU A 136 -7.20 4.02 17.01
C GLU A 136 -6.19 2.91 16.67
N SER A 137 -6.30 2.33 15.47
CA SER A 137 -5.38 1.27 15.04
C SER A 137 -3.94 1.75 14.83
N GLY A 138 -3.76 3.02 14.48
CA GLY A 138 -2.46 3.61 14.14
C GLY A 138 -1.89 3.14 12.80
N PHE A 139 -2.59 2.30 12.04
CA PHE A 139 -2.11 1.81 10.75
C PHE A 139 -2.32 2.85 9.63
N PRO A 140 -1.34 3.01 8.72
CA PRO A 140 -1.46 3.93 7.61
C PRO A 140 -2.39 3.39 6.52
N CYS A 141 -3.01 4.31 5.77
CA CYS A 141 -3.91 4.02 4.68
C CYS A 141 -3.28 4.33 3.31
N ILE A 142 -3.58 3.52 2.32
CA ILE A 142 -3.21 3.74 0.92
C ILE A 142 -4.50 3.85 0.11
N CYS A 143 -4.96 5.08 -0.14
CA CYS A 143 -6.28 5.37 -0.72
C CYS A 143 -6.30 5.26 -2.23
N GLY A 144 -7.35 4.66 -2.76
CA GLY A 144 -7.60 4.59 -4.21
C GLY A 144 -7.50 3.18 -4.79
N PRO A 145 -7.67 3.05 -6.11
CA PRO A 145 -7.99 4.13 -7.06
C PRO A 145 -9.43 4.64 -6.91
N ALA A 146 -9.65 5.93 -7.17
CA ALA A 146 -10.99 6.51 -7.21
C ALA A 146 -11.36 7.05 -8.62
N LEU A 147 -10.39 7.18 -9.52
CA LEU A 147 -10.58 7.60 -10.90
C LEU A 147 -10.94 6.38 -11.79
N THR A 148 -11.98 5.65 -11.40
CA THR A 148 -12.46 4.48 -12.13
C THR A 148 -13.96 4.27 -11.86
N HIS A 149 -14.57 3.27 -12.50
CA HIS A 149 -15.98 2.94 -12.29
C HIS A 149 -16.16 1.95 -11.13
N LYS A 150 -17.35 1.96 -10.53
CA LYS A 150 -17.72 1.06 -9.42
C LYS A 150 -18.06 -0.32 -9.93
N SER A 151 -17.05 -1.11 -10.34
CA SER A 151 -17.19 -2.41 -11.00
C SER A 151 -17.62 -3.57 -10.10
N LYS A 152 -17.59 -3.38 -8.78
CA LYS A 152 -17.96 -4.38 -7.76
C LYS A 152 -18.66 -3.70 -6.58
N PHE A 153 -19.41 -4.51 -5.82
CA PHE A 153 -20.16 -4.01 -4.67
C PHE A 153 -19.25 -3.35 -3.60
N GLU A 154 -18.09 -3.90 -3.35
CA GLU A 154 -17.13 -3.34 -2.38
C GLU A 154 -16.59 -1.95 -2.76
N LEU A 155 -16.87 -1.45 -3.96
CA LEU A 155 -16.54 -0.10 -4.44
C LEU A 155 -17.73 0.88 -4.32
N ALA A 156 -18.87 0.48 -3.73
CA ALA A 156 -20.08 1.31 -3.69
C ALA A 156 -19.83 2.71 -3.09
N ASN A 157 -19.00 2.79 -2.05
CA ASN A 157 -18.66 4.03 -1.34
C ASN A 157 -17.38 4.72 -1.83
N MET A 158 -16.86 4.33 -3.00
CA MET A 158 -15.66 4.95 -3.59
C MET A 158 -15.87 6.45 -3.80
N SER A 159 -14.94 7.27 -3.29
CA SER A 159 -15.04 8.73 -3.30
C SER A 159 -13.67 9.39 -3.22
N PHE A 160 -13.53 10.54 -3.85
CA PHE A 160 -12.38 11.43 -3.71
C PHE A 160 -12.35 12.20 -2.38
N GLU A 161 -13.43 12.14 -1.56
CA GLU A 161 -13.48 12.75 -0.23
C GLU A 161 -12.72 11.91 0.83
N THR A 162 -12.52 10.62 0.60
CA THR A 162 -11.88 9.71 1.57
C THR A 162 -10.51 10.22 2.04
N PRO A 163 -9.59 10.72 1.19
CA PRO A 163 -8.33 11.31 1.63
C PRO A 163 -8.50 12.49 2.57
N ASN A 164 -9.48 13.35 2.34
CA ASN A 164 -9.76 14.51 3.20
C ASN A 164 -10.25 14.10 4.60
N GLU A 165 -11.09 13.09 4.69
CA GLU A 165 -11.56 12.60 5.99
C GLU A 165 -10.44 11.92 6.80
N LEU A 166 -9.52 11.19 6.13
CA LEU A 166 -8.32 10.65 6.77
C LEU A 166 -7.38 11.77 7.25
N TYR A 167 -7.19 12.82 6.44
CA TYR A 167 -6.42 14.00 6.81
C TYR A 167 -6.98 14.68 8.05
N LYS A 168 -8.28 15.02 8.07
CA LYS A 168 -8.96 15.61 9.23
C LYS A 168 -8.82 14.79 10.50
N ALA A 169 -8.80 13.48 10.37
CA ALA A 169 -8.61 12.55 11.48
C ALA A 169 -7.14 12.45 11.95
N GLY A 170 -6.18 13.02 11.22
CA GLY A 170 -4.75 12.89 11.50
C GLY A 170 -4.17 11.51 11.20
N ILE A 171 -4.81 10.73 10.33
CA ILE A 171 -4.34 9.42 9.88
C ILE A 171 -3.32 9.61 8.77
N LEU A 172 -2.18 8.91 8.84
CA LEU A 172 -1.19 8.90 7.75
C LEU A 172 -1.76 8.16 6.54
N PHE A 173 -1.77 8.81 5.38
CA PHE A 173 -2.28 8.21 4.15
C PHE A 173 -1.49 8.61 2.91
N SER A 174 -1.62 7.82 1.84
CA SER A 174 -1.19 8.12 0.48
C SER A 174 -2.32 7.91 -0.52
N ILE A 175 -2.15 8.45 -1.73
CA ILE A 175 -3.06 8.24 -2.87
C ILE A 175 -2.36 7.36 -3.89
N ILE A 176 -3.10 6.38 -4.45
CA ILE A 176 -2.59 5.44 -5.46
C ILE A 176 -3.51 5.35 -6.67
N THR A 177 -2.93 4.93 -7.78
CA THR A 177 -3.65 4.56 -9.01
C THR A 177 -3.96 3.07 -9.09
N ASP A 178 -3.25 2.23 -8.32
CA ASP A 178 -3.32 0.76 -8.42
C ASP A 178 -3.11 0.29 -9.87
N SER A 179 -2.11 0.90 -10.55
CA SER A 179 -1.82 0.60 -11.96
C SER A 179 -1.72 -0.92 -12.18
N PRO A 180 -2.36 -1.45 -13.23
CA PRO A 180 -2.97 -0.79 -14.39
C PRO A 180 -4.46 -0.43 -14.24
N VAL A 181 -5.08 -0.52 -13.05
CA VAL A 181 -6.51 -0.19 -12.85
C VAL A 181 -6.78 1.27 -13.28
N VAL A 182 -5.95 2.18 -12.82
CA VAL A 182 -5.81 3.54 -13.37
C VAL A 182 -4.36 3.68 -13.81
N PRO A 183 -4.07 4.09 -15.05
CA PRO A 183 -2.70 4.29 -15.52
C PRO A 183 -1.92 5.22 -14.61
N GLN A 184 -0.66 4.90 -14.33
CA GLN A 184 0.15 5.60 -13.32
C GLN A 184 0.36 7.08 -13.62
N GLN A 185 0.34 7.48 -14.88
CA GLN A 185 0.43 8.89 -15.29
C GLN A 185 -0.70 9.78 -14.74
N TYR A 186 -1.82 9.18 -14.28
CA TYR A 186 -2.94 9.89 -13.69
C TYR A 186 -2.85 10.03 -12.16
N LEU A 187 -1.67 9.78 -11.56
CA LEU A 187 -1.48 9.92 -10.12
C LEU A 187 -1.68 11.37 -9.66
N SER A 188 -1.11 12.35 -10.38
CA SER A 188 -1.30 13.77 -10.08
C SER A 188 -2.76 14.22 -10.26
N LEU A 189 -3.44 13.71 -11.29
CA LEU A 189 -4.88 13.97 -11.50
C LEU A 189 -5.72 13.38 -10.35
N SER A 190 -5.39 12.16 -9.88
CA SER A 190 -6.09 11.57 -8.73
C SER A 190 -5.93 12.40 -7.46
N ALA A 191 -4.74 12.97 -7.23
CA ALA A 191 -4.48 13.89 -6.12
C ALA A 191 -5.21 15.24 -6.30
N ALA A 192 -5.26 15.79 -7.54
CA ALA A 192 -6.00 17.01 -7.86
C ALA A 192 -7.51 16.86 -7.60
N LEU A 193 -8.09 15.70 -7.94
CA LEU A 193 -9.50 15.40 -7.66
C LEU A 193 -9.77 15.24 -6.16
N ALA A 194 -8.84 14.72 -5.38
CA ALA A 194 -8.94 14.72 -3.93
C ALA A 194 -8.87 16.15 -3.35
N ALA A 195 -8.00 17.00 -3.91
CA ALA A 195 -7.96 18.42 -3.53
C ALA A 195 -9.27 19.14 -3.88
N LYS A 196 -9.84 18.91 -5.06
CA LYS A 196 -11.16 19.41 -5.44
C LYS A 196 -12.27 18.94 -4.49
N ALA A 197 -12.11 17.74 -3.91
CA ALA A 197 -13.04 17.17 -2.92
C ALA A 197 -12.79 17.65 -1.48
N GLY A 198 -11.91 18.64 -1.28
CA GLY A 198 -11.70 19.33 -0.01
C GLY A 198 -10.39 19.03 0.71
N LEU A 199 -9.54 18.14 0.21
CA LEU A 199 -8.20 17.94 0.75
C LEU A 199 -7.33 19.18 0.46
N PRO A 200 -6.62 19.80 1.43
CA PRO A 200 -5.71 20.90 1.14
C PRO A 200 -4.69 20.52 0.05
N GLU A 201 -4.42 21.38 -0.91
CA GLU A 201 -3.53 21.08 -2.06
C GLU A 201 -2.16 20.60 -1.64
N TYR A 202 -1.57 21.21 -0.61
CA TYR A 202 -0.27 20.80 -0.10
C TYR A 202 -0.31 19.37 0.48
N GLU A 203 -1.39 19.00 1.14
CA GLU A 203 -1.59 17.63 1.64
C GLU A 203 -1.83 16.62 0.51
N ALA A 204 -2.49 17.05 -0.58
CA ALA A 204 -2.64 16.22 -1.77
C ALA A 204 -1.28 15.93 -2.43
N ILE A 205 -0.38 16.94 -2.51
CA ILE A 205 0.99 16.74 -2.98
C ILE A 205 1.77 15.81 -2.03
N LYS A 206 1.66 15.99 -0.72
CA LYS A 206 2.29 15.09 0.26
C LYS A 206 1.80 13.66 0.14
N ALA A 207 0.51 13.47 -0.17
CA ALA A 207 -0.10 12.15 -0.32
C ALA A 207 0.43 11.35 -1.52
N ILE A 208 1.09 11.99 -2.47
CA ILE A 208 1.73 11.34 -3.63
C ILE A 208 3.27 11.44 -3.62
N THR A 209 3.86 11.99 -2.56
CA THR A 209 5.30 12.20 -2.44
C THR A 209 5.84 11.68 -1.10
N ILE A 210 5.88 12.54 -0.08
CA ILE A 210 6.51 12.20 1.20
C ILE A 210 5.71 11.20 2.03
N ASN A 211 4.38 11.20 1.95
CA ASN A 211 3.57 10.27 2.74
C ASN A 211 3.77 8.82 2.29
N PRO A 212 3.69 8.46 0.98
CA PRO A 212 4.03 7.10 0.55
C PRO A 212 5.47 6.71 0.92
N ALA A 213 6.43 7.63 0.85
CA ALA A 213 7.80 7.35 1.28
C ALA A 213 7.86 6.99 2.79
N LYS A 214 7.13 7.72 3.65
CA LYS A 214 7.01 7.41 5.09
C LYS A 214 6.33 6.06 5.34
N ILE A 215 5.23 5.77 4.64
CA ILE A 215 4.50 4.50 4.76
C ILE A 215 5.40 3.31 4.42
N LEU A 216 6.29 3.50 3.46
CA LEU A 216 7.22 2.47 2.98
C LEU A 216 8.57 2.46 3.71
N GLY A 217 8.83 3.42 4.62
CA GLY A 217 10.11 3.54 5.33
C GLY A 217 11.26 4.02 4.45
N LEU A 218 10.96 4.73 3.35
CA LEU A 218 11.93 5.26 2.39
C LEU A 218 12.10 6.78 2.47
N ASP A 219 11.50 7.43 3.46
CA ASP A 219 11.46 8.89 3.58
C ASP A 219 12.80 9.52 3.97
N ASN A 220 13.77 8.72 4.37
CA ASN A 220 15.17 9.15 4.52
C ASN A 220 15.89 9.35 3.17
N ARG A 221 15.41 8.73 2.09
CA ARG A 221 16.00 8.79 0.74
C ARG A 221 15.19 9.61 -0.25
N VAL A 222 13.85 9.44 -0.27
CA VAL A 222 12.97 9.99 -1.32
C VAL A 222 11.76 10.72 -0.73
N GLY A 223 10.92 11.29 -1.59
CA GLY A 223 9.60 11.88 -1.25
C GLY A 223 9.64 13.35 -0.85
N SER A 224 10.80 13.98 -0.74
CA SER A 224 10.93 15.44 -0.55
C SER A 224 12.29 15.95 -1.01
N ILE A 225 12.36 17.20 -1.43
CA ILE A 225 13.61 17.89 -1.76
C ILE A 225 14.23 18.35 -0.44
N LYS A 226 15.30 17.67 -0.02
CA LYS A 226 16.04 17.96 1.22
C LYS A 226 17.49 17.49 1.05
N GLU A 227 18.44 18.21 1.64
CA GLU A 227 19.84 17.80 1.68
C GLU A 227 20.00 16.38 2.25
N GLY A 228 20.84 15.57 1.60
CA GLY A 228 21.09 14.18 1.96
C GLY A 228 20.11 13.16 1.37
N LYS A 229 19.08 13.62 0.63
CA LYS A 229 18.17 12.73 -0.12
C LYS A 229 18.56 12.59 -1.57
N ASP A 230 18.05 11.52 -2.18
CA ASP A 230 18.20 11.26 -3.60
C ASP A 230 17.60 12.43 -4.41
N ALA A 231 18.29 12.89 -5.44
CA ALA A 231 17.85 14.01 -6.26
C ALA A 231 16.82 13.57 -7.32
N ASP A 232 15.64 13.15 -6.84
CA ASP A 232 14.48 12.76 -7.63
C ASP A 232 13.47 13.90 -7.62
N PHE A 233 13.31 14.59 -8.75
CA PHE A 233 12.38 15.71 -8.84
C PHE A 233 11.87 15.95 -10.26
N VAL A 234 10.74 16.65 -10.34
CA VAL A 234 10.08 17.04 -11.57
C VAL A 234 10.05 18.55 -11.67
N ILE A 235 10.39 19.09 -12.83
CA ILE A 235 10.26 20.51 -13.15
C ILE A 235 8.98 20.71 -13.95
N CYS A 236 8.11 21.58 -13.47
CA CYS A 236 6.80 21.85 -14.01
C CYS A 236 6.62 23.34 -14.37
N THR A 237 5.71 23.63 -15.30
CA THR A 237 5.35 25.03 -15.63
C THR A 237 4.39 25.64 -14.60
N LYS A 238 3.59 24.81 -13.92
CA LYS A 238 2.58 25.19 -12.92
C LYS A 238 2.59 24.20 -11.75
N ASN A 239 1.64 24.35 -10.81
CA ASN A 239 1.39 23.35 -9.78
C ASN A 239 1.11 21.99 -10.44
N ILE A 240 1.72 20.92 -9.90
CA ILE A 240 1.56 19.55 -10.41
C ILE A 240 0.12 19.05 -10.41
N LEU A 241 -0.76 19.68 -9.61
CA LEU A 241 -2.19 19.38 -9.54
C LEU A 241 -3.01 20.10 -10.62
N ASP A 242 -2.43 21.09 -11.33
CA ASP A 242 -3.09 21.77 -12.44
C ASP A 242 -3.09 20.86 -13.67
N THR A 243 -4.27 20.56 -14.21
CA THR A 243 -4.40 19.70 -15.42
C THR A 243 -3.83 20.35 -16.70
N THR A 244 -3.55 21.65 -16.67
CA THR A 244 -2.89 22.38 -17.77
C THR A 244 -1.38 22.54 -17.56
N ASN A 245 -0.84 21.85 -16.53
CA ASN A 245 0.59 21.84 -16.26
C ASN A 245 1.36 21.01 -17.31
N GLU A 246 2.54 21.51 -17.68
CA GLU A 246 3.47 20.78 -18.53
C GLU A 246 4.70 20.36 -17.72
N ILE A 247 5.10 19.10 -17.86
CA ILE A 247 6.36 18.57 -17.36
C ILE A 247 7.49 19.02 -18.27
N LYS A 248 8.43 19.80 -17.76
CA LYS A 248 9.60 20.31 -18.53
C LYS A 248 10.82 19.40 -18.40
N ALA A 249 10.98 18.76 -17.24
CA ALA A 249 12.07 17.80 -17.03
C ALA A 249 11.78 16.89 -15.84
N VAL A 250 12.30 15.67 -15.90
CA VAL A 250 12.30 14.70 -14.80
C VAL A 250 13.75 14.33 -14.51
N TYR A 251 14.11 14.33 -13.24
CA TYR A 251 15.42 13.91 -12.75
C TYR A 251 15.27 12.71 -11.81
N VAL A 252 16.14 11.72 -11.99
CA VAL A 252 16.26 10.57 -11.10
C VAL A 252 17.75 10.44 -10.74
N ASP A 253 18.06 10.41 -9.46
CA ASP A 253 19.43 10.45 -8.91
C ASP A 253 20.28 11.60 -9.50
N GLY A 254 19.67 12.77 -9.65
CA GLY A 254 20.31 13.95 -10.21
C GLY A 254 20.58 13.90 -11.71
N LYS A 255 20.18 12.85 -12.40
CA LYS A 255 20.37 12.69 -13.84
C LYS A 255 19.04 12.89 -14.56
N LYS A 256 19.06 13.71 -15.63
CA LYS A 256 17.88 13.94 -16.45
C LYS A 256 17.36 12.63 -17.04
N ALA A 257 16.10 12.32 -16.85
CA ALA A 257 15.43 11.10 -17.29
C ALA A 257 14.46 11.38 -18.46
N ALA A 258 13.84 12.56 -18.48
CA ALA A 258 12.96 13.05 -19.54
C ALA A 258 12.97 14.59 -19.57
#